data_81b3b7f38a34ca9016a94d5dc1ded6a5
#
_entry.id   81b3b7f38a34ca9016a94d5dc1ded6a5
#
_cell.length_a   1.000
_cell.length_b   1.000
_cell.length_c   1.000
_cell.angle_alpha   90.00
_cell.angle_beta   90.00
_cell.angle_gamma   90.00
#
_symmetry.space_group_name_H-M   'P 1'
#
loop_
_entity.id
_entity.type
_entity.pdbx_description
1 polymer ?
#
loop_
_entity_poly.entity_id
_entity_poly.type
_entity_poly.pdbx_seq_one_letter_code
_entity_poly.pdbx_strand_id
1 'polypeptide(L)'
;MRILPLNALLATLLVSLSACAEHGASPSVGITQAEFAGQSVRLSDAQGRCALALADAAPLTLDMQWPCRFSETPEKQLRVEYFRQTPIIMVERSEPQPAPSRSCLTDLQALRLHQGQLEAAPVSRIAACGPSQWDQKAFVGMFDW
;
A
#
# COMPACT_ATOMS: atom_id res chain seq x y z
N MET A 1 -13.57 71.49 -39.78
CA MET A 1 -14.16 70.96 -38.57
C MET A 1 -13.86 69.47 -38.55
N ARG A 2 -12.78 69.06 -37.87
CA ARG A 2 -12.28 67.70 -37.86
C ARG A 2 -12.33 67.20 -36.43
N ILE A 3 -13.14 66.17 -36.17
CA ILE A 3 -13.34 65.52 -34.86
C ILE A 3 -12.34 64.36 -34.80
N LEU A 4 -11.42 64.39 -33.84
CA LEU A 4 -10.53 63.26 -33.51
C LEU A 4 -11.23 62.29 -32.56
N PRO A 5 -11.12 61.00 -32.76
CA PRO A 5 -11.60 60.04 -31.75
C PRO A 5 -10.52 59.79 -30.69
N LEU A 6 -10.95 59.86 -29.45
CA LEU A 6 -10.18 59.55 -28.26
C LEU A 6 -10.05 58.03 -28.08
N ASN A 7 -8.85 57.49 -28.30
CA ASN A 7 -8.55 56.07 -28.01
C ASN A 7 -8.37 55.90 -26.51
N ALA A 8 -9.32 55.24 -25.88
CA ALA A 8 -9.20 54.74 -24.52
C ALA A 8 -8.40 53.44 -24.52
N LEU A 9 -7.16 53.50 -24.02
CA LEU A 9 -6.35 52.33 -23.71
C LEU A 9 -6.90 51.65 -22.45
N LEU A 10 -7.53 50.50 -22.61
CA LEU A 10 -7.92 49.64 -21.52
C LEU A 10 -6.75 48.70 -21.16
N ALA A 11 -6.01 49.02 -20.11
CA ALA A 11 -4.95 48.19 -19.59
C ALA A 11 -5.58 47.05 -18.75
N THR A 12 -5.64 45.86 -19.31
CA THR A 12 -6.05 44.65 -18.58
C THR A 12 -4.89 44.14 -17.74
N LEU A 13 -5.03 44.27 -16.41
CA LEU A 13 -4.10 43.74 -15.43
C LEU A 13 -4.35 42.21 -15.30
N LEU A 14 -3.47 41.39 -15.88
CA LEU A 14 -3.45 39.95 -15.70
C LEU A 14 -2.83 39.63 -14.33
N VAL A 15 -3.66 39.34 -13.35
CA VAL A 15 -3.24 38.78 -12.06
C VAL A 15 -2.96 37.30 -12.25
N SER A 16 -1.69 36.94 -12.32
CA SER A 16 -1.26 35.54 -12.30
C SER A 16 -1.39 34.98 -10.89
N LEU A 17 -2.46 34.21 -10.62
CA LEU A 17 -2.53 33.36 -9.43
C LEU A 17 -1.55 32.19 -9.60
N SER A 18 -0.38 32.31 -8.97
CA SER A 18 0.51 31.17 -8.76
C SER A 18 -0.14 30.25 -7.71
N ALA A 19 -0.86 29.24 -8.16
CA ALA A 19 -1.28 28.13 -7.30
C ALA A 19 -0.03 27.37 -6.88
N CYS A 20 0.39 27.54 -5.64
CA CYS A 20 1.32 26.61 -4.99
C CYS A 20 0.62 25.24 -4.94
N ALA A 21 0.93 24.37 -5.88
CA ALA A 21 0.60 22.95 -5.76
C ALA A 21 1.43 22.41 -4.60
N GLU A 22 0.80 22.25 -3.45
CA GLU A 22 1.35 21.40 -2.40
C GLU A 22 1.53 20.01 -3.00
N HIS A 23 2.80 19.65 -3.25
CA HIS A 23 3.16 18.28 -3.49
C HIS A 23 2.97 17.53 -2.18
N GLY A 24 1.72 17.19 -1.88
CA GLY A 24 1.43 16.12 -0.96
C GLY A 24 2.15 14.89 -1.49
N ALA A 25 3.17 14.41 -0.78
CA ALA A 25 3.81 13.14 -1.09
C ALA A 25 2.69 12.10 -1.13
N SER A 26 2.34 11.65 -2.34
CA SER A 26 1.43 10.51 -2.49
C SER A 26 2.03 9.37 -1.69
N PRO A 27 1.29 8.73 -0.79
CA PRO A 27 1.80 7.56 -0.10
C PRO A 27 2.28 6.60 -1.17
N SER A 28 3.52 6.13 -1.06
CA SER A 28 4.09 5.17 -2.00
C SER A 28 3.15 3.98 -2.06
N VAL A 29 2.40 3.87 -3.15
CA VAL A 29 1.49 2.76 -3.38
C VAL A 29 2.39 1.54 -3.56
N GLY A 30 2.50 0.71 -2.53
CA GLY A 30 3.21 -0.56 -2.61
C GLY A 30 2.51 -1.51 -3.57
N ILE A 31 3.13 -2.64 -3.88
CA ILE A 31 2.54 -3.62 -4.79
C ILE A 31 1.28 -4.23 -4.19
N THR A 32 0.22 -4.25 -4.98
CA THR A 32 -1.08 -4.86 -4.64
C THR A 32 -1.44 -6.02 -5.56
N GLN A 33 -0.60 -6.29 -6.56
CA GLN A 33 -0.73 -7.40 -7.50
C GLN A 33 0.60 -8.11 -7.67
N ALA A 34 0.59 -9.45 -7.71
CA ALA A 34 1.79 -10.25 -7.90
C ALA A 34 1.44 -11.67 -8.32
N GLU A 35 2.48 -12.47 -8.62
CA GLU A 35 2.39 -13.91 -8.75
C GLU A 35 2.87 -14.59 -7.47
N PHE A 36 2.08 -15.51 -6.93
CA PHE A 36 2.41 -16.29 -5.75
C PHE A 36 2.11 -17.77 -5.99
N ALA A 37 3.12 -18.61 -5.87
CA ALA A 37 3.01 -20.06 -6.09
C ALA A 37 2.34 -20.43 -7.44
N GLY A 38 2.65 -19.67 -8.49
CA GLY A 38 2.11 -19.89 -9.84
C GLY A 38 0.69 -19.37 -10.05
N GLN A 39 0.15 -18.62 -9.11
CA GLN A 39 -1.19 -18.00 -9.20
C GLN A 39 -1.11 -16.49 -9.08
N SER A 40 -1.93 -15.79 -9.85
CA SER A 40 -2.07 -14.34 -9.70
C SER A 40 -2.81 -14.02 -8.41
N VAL A 41 -2.23 -13.15 -7.58
CA VAL A 41 -2.80 -12.68 -6.32
C VAL A 41 -2.99 -11.17 -6.36
N ARG A 42 -4.09 -10.70 -5.79
CA ARG A 42 -4.45 -9.29 -5.78
C ARG A 42 -5.04 -8.87 -4.44
N LEU A 43 -4.54 -7.76 -3.90
CA LEU A 43 -5.15 -7.09 -2.76
C LEU A 43 -6.22 -6.10 -3.23
N SER A 44 -7.33 -6.02 -2.53
CA SER A 44 -8.46 -5.15 -2.84
C SER A 44 -9.16 -4.66 -1.58
N ASP A 45 -9.98 -3.64 -1.75
CA ASP A 45 -10.87 -3.14 -0.71
C ASP A 45 -12.15 -4.00 -0.65
N ALA A 46 -12.39 -4.61 0.49
CA ALA A 46 -13.63 -5.30 0.82
C ALA A 46 -14.32 -4.57 1.98
N GLN A 47 -15.09 -3.53 1.67
CA GLN A 47 -15.82 -2.72 2.65
C GLN A 47 -14.91 -2.10 3.73
N GLY A 48 -13.80 -1.51 3.32
CA GLY A 48 -12.80 -0.89 4.18
C GLY A 48 -11.80 -1.87 4.80
N ARG A 49 -11.88 -3.17 4.48
CA ARG A 49 -10.92 -4.19 4.91
C ARG A 49 -10.07 -4.65 3.75
N CYS A 50 -8.85 -5.00 4.06
CA CYS A 50 -7.95 -5.64 3.10
C CYS A 50 -8.45 -7.05 2.76
N ALA A 51 -8.52 -7.39 1.49
CA ALA A 51 -8.86 -8.73 1.03
C ALA A 51 -7.87 -9.21 -0.02
N LEU A 52 -7.50 -10.48 0.06
CA LEU A 52 -6.68 -11.16 -0.94
C LEU A 52 -7.58 -11.97 -1.86
N ALA A 53 -7.51 -11.68 -3.15
CA ALA A 53 -8.16 -12.48 -4.19
C ALA A 53 -7.12 -13.35 -4.90
N LEU A 54 -7.49 -14.62 -5.14
CA LEU A 54 -6.84 -15.55 -6.06
C LEU A 54 -7.75 -15.73 -7.27
N ALA A 55 -7.17 -16.13 -8.41
CA ALA A 55 -7.90 -16.19 -9.68
C ALA A 55 -9.18 -17.05 -9.61
N ASP A 56 -9.15 -18.19 -8.90
CA ASP A 56 -10.21 -19.19 -8.92
C ASP A 56 -10.80 -19.50 -7.53
N ALA A 57 -10.60 -18.61 -6.55
CA ALA A 57 -11.07 -18.81 -5.18
C ALA A 57 -11.85 -17.60 -4.64
N ALA A 58 -12.68 -17.84 -3.64
CA ALA A 58 -13.32 -16.74 -2.92
C ALA A 58 -12.27 -15.85 -2.25
N PRO A 59 -12.44 -14.51 -2.26
CA PRO A 59 -11.50 -13.61 -1.61
C PRO A 59 -11.37 -13.90 -0.11
N LEU A 60 -10.14 -13.89 0.38
CA LEU A 60 -9.82 -14.02 1.79
C LEU A 60 -9.74 -12.63 2.42
N THR A 61 -10.67 -12.30 3.32
CA THR A 61 -10.62 -11.06 4.09
C THR A 61 -9.54 -11.15 5.16
N LEU A 62 -8.67 -10.15 5.21
CA LEU A 62 -7.58 -10.06 6.17
C LEU A 62 -7.98 -9.24 7.41
N ASP A 63 -7.24 -9.42 8.51
CA ASP A 63 -7.51 -8.75 9.78
C ASP A 63 -6.90 -7.35 9.88
N MET A 64 -6.84 -6.64 8.76
CA MET A 64 -6.37 -5.26 8.67
C MET A 64 -7.25 -4.42 7.76
N GLN A 65 -7.18 -3.10 7.93
CA GLN A 65 -7.93 -2.16 7.12
C GLN A 65 -7.28 -1.94 5.75
N TRP A 66 -8.08 -1.53 4.79
CA TRP A 66 -7.58 -0.98 3.53
C TRP A 66 -7.13 0.48 3.73
N PRO A 67 -6.10 1.00 3.01
CA PRO A 67 -5.27 0.30 2.04
C PRO A 67 -4.18 -0.55 2.69
N CYS A 68 -3.89 -1.67 2.07
CA CYS A 68 -2.81 -2.59 2.42
C CYS A 68 -1.95 -2.89 1.18
N ARG A 69 -0.80 -3.52 1.38
CA ARG A 69 0.13 -3.88 0.30
C ARG A 69 0.86 -5.16 0.64
N PHE A 70 1.45 -5.80 -0.36
CA PHE A 70 2.38 -6.88 -0.13
C PHE A 70 3.72 -6.35 0.39
N SER A 71 4.38 -7.13 1.24
CA SER A 71 5.79 -6.94 1.55
C SER A 71 6.63 -7.22 0.30
N GLU A 72 7.58 -6.34 0.03
CA GLU A 72 8.34 -6.34 -1.22
C GLU A 72 9.84 -6.51 -0.98
N THR A 73 10.53 -7.03 -1.99
CA THR A 73 12.00 -7.04 -2.04
C THR A 73 12.53 -5.62 -2.32
N PRO A 74 13.85 -5.37 -2.16
CA PRO A 74 14.44 -4.09 -2.59
C PRO A 74 14.16 -3.75 -4.06
N GLU A 75 13.98 -4.77 -4.91
CA GLU A 75 13.67 -4.64 -6.34
C GLU A 75 12.18 -4.41 -6.63
N LYS A 76 11.37 -4.17 -5.60
CA LYS A 76 9.92 -3.91 -5.71
C LYS A 76 9.11 -5.08 -6.25
N GLN A 77 9.53 -6.28 -5.95
CA GLN A 77 8.81 -7.52 -6.28
C GLN A 77 8.19 -8.10 -5.01
N LEU A 78 7.18 -8.96 -5.18
CA LEU A 78 6.61 -9.70 -4.07
C LEU A 78 7.71 -10.46 -3.34
N ARG A 79 7.82 -10.24 -2.03
CA ARG A 79 8.73 -11.03 -1.21
C ARG A 79 8.08 -12.33 -0.80
N VAL A 80 8.70 -13.44 -1.19
CA VAL A 80 8.28 -14.79 -0.82
C VAL A 80 9.38 -15.42 0.02
N GLU A 81 9.02 -15.86 1.21
CA GLU A 81 9.89 -16.65 2.07
C GLU A 81 9.45 -18.11 2.04
N TYR A 82 10.37 -19.01 2.36
CA TYR A 82 10.08 -20.44 2.38
C TYR A 82 10.47 -21.05 3.72
N PHE A 83 9.58 -21.85 4.28
CA PHE A 83 9.90 -22.69 5.43
C PHE A 83 9.33 -24.09 5.22
N ARG A 84 10.17 -25.10 5.38
CA ARG A 84 9.80 -26.52 5.10
C ARG A 84 9.08 -26.67 3.74
N GLN A 85 9.59 -26.03 2.70
CA GLN A 85 9.02 -25.99 1.34
C GLN A 85 7.66 -25.29 1.21
N THR A 86 7.14 -24.71 2.27
CA THR A 86 5.89 -23.94 2.25
C THR A 86 6.20 -22.49 1.92
N PRO A 87 5.66 -21.93 0.82
CA PRO A 87 5.83 -20.52 0.48
C PRO A 87 4.96 -19.63 1.38
N ILE A 88 5.53 -18.50 1.78
CA ILE A 88 4.92 -17.53 2.70
C ILE A 88 5.09 -16.13 2.11
N ILE A 89 4.01 -15.37 2.09
CA ILE A 89 4.01 -13.94 1.77
C ILE A 89 3.51 -13.14 2.96
N MET A 90 3.76 -11.83 2.97
CA MET A 90 3.29 -10.93 4.02
C MET A 90 2.49 -9.80 3.40
N VAL A 91 1.38 -9.47 4.04
CA VAL A 91 0.63 -8.24 3.78
C VAL A 91 0.85 -7.28 4.94
N GLU A 92 1.02 -6.00 4.62
CA GLU A 92 1.31 -4.97 5.61
C GLU A 92 0.47 -3.71 5.39
N ARG A 93 0.18 -3.02 6.48
CA ARG A 93 -0.43 -1.70 6.50
C ARG A 93 0.22 -0.86 7.58
N SER A 94 0.85 0.24 7.17
CA SER A 94 1.48 1.18 8.11
C SER A 94 0.63 2.43 8.24
N GLU A 95 0.43 2.87 9.47
CA GLU A 95 -0.32 4.08 9.81
C GLU A 95 0.57 5.02 10.63
N PRO A 96 0.89 6.22 10.08
CA PRO A 96 1.61 7.23 10.84
C PRO A 96 0.80 7.66 12.06
N GLN A 97 1.49 7.85 13.19
CA GLN A 97 0.86 8.37 14.39
C GLN A 97 0.70 9.89 14.32
N PRO A 98 -0.30 10.47 15.00
CA PRO A 98 -0.51 11.92 15.00
C PRO A 98 0.73 12.70 15.46
N ALA A 99 0.95 13.88 14.86
CA ALA A 99 2.01 14.79 15.29
C ALA A 99 1.87 15.13 16.79
N PRO A 100 2.99 15.31 17.52
CA PRO A 100 4.38 15.41 17.06
C PRO A 100 5.10 14.06 16.88
N SER A 101 4.41 12.93 16.99
CA SER A 101 5.03 11.61 16.82
C SER A 101 5.56 11.43 15.38
N ARG A 102 6.71 10.77 15.27
CA ARG A 102 7.28 10.31 14.00
C ARG A 102 7.21 8.78 13.86
N SER A 103 6.53 8.13 14.79
CA SER A 103 6.35 6.68 14.78
C SER A 103 5.18 6.28 13.90
N CYS A 104 5.12 4.98 13.57
CA CYS A 104 3.99 4.36 12.92
C CYS A 104 3.56 3.13 13.71
N LEU A 105 2.31 2.73 13.51
CA LEU A 105 1.85 1.39 13.82
C LEU A 105 1.70 0.62 12.50
N THR A 106 2.26 -0.58 12.45
CA THR A 106 2.18 -1.43 11.26
C THR A 106 1.52 -2.74 11.63
N ASP A 107 0.44 -3.04 10.93
CA ASP A 107 -0.20 -4.36 10.95
C ASP A 107 0.53 -5.24 9.93
N LEU A 108 0.91 -6.44 10.36
CA LEU A 108 1.53 -7.49 9.56
C LEU A 108 0.68 -8.73 9.63
N GLN A 109 0.37 -9.34 8.50
CA GLN A 109 -0.34 -10.61 8.43
C GLN A 109 0.31 -11.50 7.38
N ALA A 110 0.90 -12.61 7.83
CA ALA A 110 1.51 -13.59 6.93
C ALA A 110 0.44 -14.53 6.36
N LEU A 111 0.67 -14.95 5.11
CA LEU A 111 -0.15 -15.92 4.41
C LEU A 111 0.76 -17.03 3.88
N ARG A 112 0.39 -18.28 4.11
CA ARG A 112 1.10 -19.44 3.57
C ARG A 112 0.21 -20.27 2.67
N LEU A 113 0.80 -20.87 1.66
CA LEU A 113 0.12 -21.90 0.87
C LEU A 113 0.52 -23.27 1.41
N HIS A 114 -0.35 -23.85 2.23
CA HIS A 114 -0.13 -25.17 2.84
C HIS A 114 -1.13 -26.18 2.30
N GLN A 115 -0.63 -27.30 1.77
CA GLN A 115 -1.46 -28.37 1.17
C GLN A 115 -2.47 -27.86 0.12
N GLY A 116 -2.07 -26.87 -0.67
CA GLY A 116 -2.92 -26.26 -1.69
C GLY A 116 -4.00 -25.29 -1.16
N GLN A 117 -4.01 -25.03 0.13
CA GLN A 117 -4.92 -24.06 0.76
C GLN A 117 -4.15 -22.83 1.25
N LEU A 118 -4.74 -21.66 1.02
CA LEU A 118 -4.21 -20.41 1.54
C LEU A 118 -4.67 -20.22 2.98
N GLU A 119 -3.71 -20.11 3.89
CA GLU A 119 -3.93 -19.89 5.31
C GLU A 119 -3.35 -18.55 5.74
N ALA A 120 -4.13 -17.76 6.49
CA ALA A 120 -3.68 -16.53 7.09
C ALA A 120 -3.32 -16.74 8.56
N ALA A 121 -2.15 -16.25 8.98
CA ALA A 121 -1.80 -16.14 10.38
C ALA A 121 -2.62 -15.04 11.07
N PRO A 122 -2.69 -15.02 12.40
CA PRO A 122 -3.20 -13.84 13.12
C PRO A 122 -2.42 -12.57 12.76
N VAL A 123 -3.11 -11.42 12.75
CA VAL A 123 -2.43 -10.14 12.54
C VAL A 123 -1.50 -9.82 13.72
N SER A 124 -0.32 -9.32 13.43
CA SER A 124 0.62 -8.78 14.42
C SER A 124 0.76 -7.28 14.23
N ARG A 125 0.63 -6.51 15.30
CA ARG A 125 0.81 -5.06 15.29
C ARG A 125 2.12 -4.68 15.95
N ILE A 126 2.94 -3.91 15.24
CA ILE A 126 4.25 -3.49 15.70
C ILE A 126 4.42 -1.96 15.58
N ALA A 127 5.30 -1.40 16.42
CA ALA A 127 5.65 0.02 16.40
C ALA A 127 6.83 0.26 15.44
N ALA A 128 6.57 0.14 14.15
CA ALA A 128 7.55 0.39 13.09
C ALA A 128 6.86 1.02 11.88
N CYS A 129 7.59 1.81 11.11
CA CYS A 129 7.10 2.36 9.85
C CYS A 129 7.47 1.41 8.69
N GLY A 130 6.49 1.07 7.86
CA GLY A 130 6.71 0.35 6.61
C GLY A 130 6.80 1.31 5.41
N PRO A 131 7.26 0.85 4.25
CA PRO A 131 7.71 -0.51 3.96
C PRO A 131 9.04 -0.83 4.63
N SER A 132 9.18 -2.03 5.16
CA SER A 132 10.41 -2.50 5.77
C SER A 132 10.84 -3.83 5.16
N GLN A 133 12.16 -4.07 5.21
CA GLN A 133 12.73 -5.37 4.86
C GLN A 133 12.65 -6.27 6.11
N TRP A 134 11.47 -6.84 6.34
CA TRP A 134 11.26 -7.78 7.45
C TRP A 134 12.18 -8.98 7.30
N ASP A 135 12.70 -9.52 8.39
CA ASP A 135 13.49 -10.73 8.34
C ASP A 135 12.60 -11.98 8.11
N GLN A 136 13.20 -13.11 7.73
CA GLN A 136 12.46 -14.34 7.51
C GLN A 136 11.68 -14.80 8.75
N LYS A 137 12.18 -14.50 9.96
CA LYS A 137 11.49 -14.88 11.19
C LYS A 137 10.14 -14.19 11.35
N ALA A 138 10.01 -12.96 10.81
CA ALA A 138 8.73 -12.24 10.82
C ALA A 138 7.67 -12.97 9.98
N PHE A 139 8.06 -13.67 8.93
CA PHE A 139 7.15 -14.48 8.10
C PHE A 139 6.83 -15.83 8.76
N VAL A 140 7.87 -16.53 9.19
CA VAL A 140 7.75 -17.90 9.71
C VAL A 140 7.14 -17.93 11.11
N GLY A 141 7.50 -16.98 11.96
CA GLY A 141 7.10 -16.95 13.36
C GLY A 141 5.62 -16.66 13.62
N MET A 142 4.86 -16.33 12.58
CA MET A 142 3.41 -16.12 12.70
C MET A 142 2.58 -17.40 12.63
N PHE A 143 3.19 -18.53 12.31
CA PHE A 143 2.51 -19.82 12.20
C PHE A 143 3.04 -20.85 13.18
N ASP A 144 2.15 -21.74 13.59
CA ASP A 144 2.52 -22.99 14.25
C ASP A 144 2.94 -24.03 13.18
N TRP A 145 4.09 -24.74 13.43
CA TRP A 145 4.75 -25.64 12.44
C TRP A 145 4.88 -27.09 12.92
#